data_83349daf6b903273a418194d49aff57e
#
_entry.id   83349daf6b903273a418194d49aff57e
#
_cell.length_a   1.000
_cell.length_b   1.000
_cell.length_c   1.000
_cell.angle_alpha   90.00
_cell.angle_beta   90.00
_cell.angle_gamma   90.00
#
_symmetry.space_group_name_H-M   'P 1'
#
loop_
_entity.id
_entity.type
_entity.pdbx_description
1 polymer ?
#
loop_
_entity_poly.entity_id
_entity_poly.type
_entity_poly.pdbx_seq_one_letter_code
_entity_poly.pdbx_strand_id
1 'polypeptide(L)'
;MAARAPQKPLLRLRGLEASGLRIDQVSVHAGEAWGILGDTGSGLDVLSAILGGELARVRSGECLLPPDLGLVSFARQQALFEKELRQDDTDFLNRPDPGTPARDFVQNADSHTELIKLLRLEHVLDRGYRYLSSGESRKISILQELSKGLRVLVLEHPFDGLDQASCQELDQQLHLLHQKGLTLILLCSDPADLPSWCTHLALVRDGALRHSGPAGAIRPLLAESGDRTQALFQARVEDMRNKDGQTAPADASEPLVELHNGFARYGEVEVFKGLDLIIHPGDHTLITGPNGCGKSTLVQLISGDHPLCYSNDLTVFGHRRGSGETIWEIKRHLGIVSNDLHRNHRVGGSALAIVLSGLYDSIGLYHKPAAEERLLAERWLAWLGLSNKAARPFRRLSYGEQRLVLLGRGLIKKPRLLLLDEPTQGLDSANRKALLDFLERAAAEQLCTILYISHRLDEQRPFFRQHLQFSPNAAARPFRLTPSGLSV
;
A
#
# COMPACT_ATOMS: atom_id res chain seq x y z
N MET A 1 20.72 34.36 -28.93
CA MET A 1 19.78 33.62 -28.08
C MET A 1 18.87 34.64 -27.40
N ALA A 2 17.63 34.76 -27.85
CA ALA A 2 16.67 35.70 -27.25
C ALA A 2 16.24 35.13 -25.87
N ALA A 3 16.43 35.93 -24.83
CA ALA A 3 15.92 35.61 -23.49
C ALA A 3 14.39 35.50 -23.58
N ARG A 4 13.84 34.29 -23.41
CA ARG A 4 12.39 34.06 -23.26
C ARG A 4 11.93 34.88 -22.04
N ALA A 5 10.89 35.71 -22.24
CA ALA A 5 10.24 36.41 -21.14
C ALA A 5 9.88 35.44 -20.02
N PRO A 6 9.99 35.82 -18.75
CA PRO A 6 9.69 34.92 -17.64
C PRO A 6 8.23 34.44 -17.74
N GLN A 7 8.02 33.18 -18.04
CA GLN A 7 6.68 32.62 -18.09
C GLN A 7 6.05 32.66 -16.69
N LYS A 8 4.81 33.12 -16.61
CA LYS A 8 4.06 33.17 -15.35
C LYS A 8 3.89 31.71 -14.83
N PRO A 9 4.24 31.43 -13.56
CA PRO A 9 4.08 30.07 -13.02
C PRO A 9 2.60 29.65 -13.02
N LEU A 10 2.33 28.39 -13.31
CA LEU A 10 1.00 27.78 -13.17
C LEU A 10 0.63 27.60 -11.70
N LEU A 11 1.61 27.18 -10.89
CA LEU A 11 1.45 26.97 -9.45
C LEU A 11 2.57 27.72 -8.71
N ARG A 12 2.22 28.41 -7.61
CA ARG A 12 3.18 29.07 -6.74
C ARG A 12 2.80 28.87 -5.27
N LEU A 13 3.77 28.40 -4.50
CA LEU A 13 3.71 28.34 -3.05
C LEU A 13 4.84 29.21 -2.51
N ARG A 14 4.54 30.20 -1.65
CA ARG A 14 5.56 31.11 -1.10
C ARG A 14 5.27 31.44 0.36
N GLY A 15 6.26 31.24 1.23
CA GLY A 15 6.12 31.50 2.67
C GLY A 15 5.00 30.71 3.31
N LEU A 16 4.67 29.53 2.77
CA LEU A 16 3.52 28.76 3.19
C LEU A 16 3.82 28.02 4.49
N GLU A 17 2.92 28.15 5.45
CA GLU A 17 2.88 27.35 6.69
C GLU A 17 1.54 26.66 6.84
N ALA A 18 1.58 25.33 7.04
CA ALA A 18 0.37 24.53 7.12
C ALA A 18 0.62 23.26 7.93
N SER A 19 -0.10 23.07 9.03
CA SER A 19 -0.15 21.77 9.78
C SER A 19 1.20 21.07 9.98
N GLY A 20 2.27 21.82 10.24
CA GLY A 20 3.63 21.28 10.43
C GLY A 20 4.47 21.22 9.13
N LEU A 21 3.94 21.69 7.99
CA LEU A 21 4.68 21.85 6.75
C LEU A 21 5.03 23.33 6.53
N ARG A 22 6.28 23.59 6.16
CA ARG A 22 6.79 24.90 5.77
C ARG A 22 7.42 24.87 4.38
N ILE A 23 6.99 25.78 3.50
CA ILE A 23 7.51 25.93 2.14
C ILE A 23 7.91 27.38 1.93
N ASP A 24 9.21 27.65 1.82
CA ASP A 24 9.72 29.00 1.58
C ASP A 24 9.34 29.48 0.17
N GLN A 25 9.62 28.69 -0.86
CA GLN A 25 9.20 28.99 -2.22
C GLN A 25 9.24 27.76 -3.15
N VAL A 26 8.16 27.55 -3.92
CA VAL A 26 8.09 26.63 -5.07
C VAL A 26 7.27 27.30 -6.17
N SER A 27 7.75 27.20 -7.40
CA SER A 27 7.02 27.66 -8.58
C SER A 27 7.11 26.62 -9.68
N VAL A 28 5.96 26.21 -10.20
CA VAL A 28 5.84 25.22 -11.27
C VAL A 28 5.35 25.91 -12.54
N HIS A 29 6.04 25.66 -13.65
CA HIS A 29 5.71 26.27 -14.95
C HIS A 29 5.09 25.21 -15.89
N ALA A 30 4.45 25.70 -16.94
CA ALA A 30 3.84 24.83 -17.94
C ALA A 30 4.88 23.92 -18.60
N GLY A 31 4.54 22.63 -18.71
CA GLY A 31 5.39 21.62 -19.32
C GLY A 31 6.57 21.18 -18.45
N GLU A 32 6.57 21.45 -17.15
CA GLU A 32 7.53 20.88 -16.21
C GLU A 32 7.00 19.56 -15.65
N ALA A 33 7.93 18.66 -15.30
CA ALA A 33 7.66 17.44 -14.56
C ALA A 33 8.42 17.50 -13.24
N TRP A 34 7.67 17.56 -12.14
CA TRP A 34 8.22 17.65 -10.78
C TRP A 34 8.13 16.32 -10.05
N GLY A 35 9.23 15.89 -9.46
CA GLY A 35 9.26 14.84 -8.46
C GLY A 35 9.47 15.46 -7.08
N ILE A 36 8.53 15.27 -6.16
CA ILE A 36 8.63 15.77 -4.79
C ILE A 36 8.78 14.56 -3.87
N LEU A 37 9.96 14.45 -3.27
CA LEU A 37 10.28 13.36 -2.34
C LEU A 37 10.05 13.83 -0.91
N GLY A 38 9.41 12.99 -0.11
CA GLY A 38 9.22 13.26 1.31
C GLY A 38 9.05 11.99 2.11
N ASP A 39 9.81 11.89 3.21
CA ASP A 39 9.77 10.75 4.12
C ASP A 39 8.41 10.65 4.82
N THR A 40 8.09 9.49 5.38
CA THR A 40 6.87 9.29 6.17
C THR A 40 6.81 10.28 7.32
N GLY A 41 5.76 11.10 7.38
CA GLY A 41 5.62 12.15 8.38
C GLY A 41 6.31 13.47 8.05
N SER A 42 6.95 13.61 6.89
CA SER A 42 7.59 14.86 6.45
C SER A 42 6.62 16.01 6.17
N GLY A 43 5.31 15.72 6.03
CA GLY A 43 4.28 16.68 5.63
C GLY A 43 3.90 16.60 4.15
N LEU A 44 4.35 15.56 3.44
CA LEU A 44 3.98 15.33 2.04
C LEU A 44 2.47 15.13 1.87
N ASP A 45 1.81 14.49 2.85
CA ASP A 45 0.36 14.34 2.96
C ASP A 45 -0.36 15.69 3.11
N VAL A 46 0.24 16.62 3.85
CA VAL A 46 -0.28 17.99 4.00
C VAL A 46 -0.16 18.74 2.66
N LEU A 47 0.97 18.58 1.96
CA LEU A 47 1.16 19.16 0.63
C LEU A 47 0.15 18.58 -0.37
N SER A 48 -0.05 17.27 -0.38
CA SER A 48 -1.05 16.60 -1.23
C SER A 48 -2.45 17.18 -0.99
N ALA A 49 -2.86 17.33 0.26
CA ALA A 49 -4.16 17.89 0.63
C ALA A 49 -4.31 19.37 0.18
N ILE A 50 -3.26 20.19 0.32
CA ILE A 50 -3.25 21.57 -0.15
C ILE A 50 -3.40 21.63 -1.68
N LEU A 51 -2.63 20.83 -2.41
CA LEU A 51 -2.72 20.71 -3.86
C LEU A 51 -4.09 20.16 -4.29
N GLY A 52 -4.74 19.38 -3.45
CA GLY A 52 -6.11 18.89 -3.63
C GLY A 52 -7.21 19.91 -3.37
N GLY A 53 -6.86 21.13 -2.97
CA GLY A 53 -7.81 22.22 -2.70
C GLY A 53 -8.19 22.40 -1.21
N GLU A 54 -7.59 21.66 -0.28
CA GLU A 54 -7.83 21.81 1.16
C GLU A 54 -7.07 23.02 1.73
N LEU A 55 -7.34 24.23 1.17
CA LEU A 55 -6.65 25.46 1.52
C LEU A 55 -6.90 25.92 2.97
N ALA A 56 -7.94 25.41 3.62
CA ALA A 56 -8.21 25.68 5.05
C ALA A 56 -7.07 25.20 5.98
N ARG A 57 -6.17 24.34 5.50
CA ARG A 57 -4.96 23.93 6.23
C ARG A 57 -3.85 24.97 6.22
N VAL A 58 -3.89 25.94 5.28
CA VAL A 58 -2.89 27.00 5.15
C VAL A 58 -3.12 28.04 6.24
N ARG A 59 -2.10 28.29 7.05
CA ARG A 59 -2.11 29.31 8.12
C ARG A 59 -1.57 30.65 7.67
N SER A 60 -0.54 30.61 6.84
CA SER A 60 0.11 31.81 6.30
C SER A 60 0.75 31.53 4.94
N GLY A 61 1.06 32.57 4.19
CA GLY A 61 1.75 32.53 2.91
C GLY A 61 0.85 32.66 1.68
N GLU A 62 1.48 32.67 0.53
CA GLU A 62 0.82 32.72 -0.79
C GLU A 62 0.66 31.30 -1.35
N CYS A 63 -0.56 30.95 -1.72
CA CYS A 63 -0.88 29.69 -2.37
C CYS A 63 -1.68 29.96 -3.64
N LEU A 64 -1.00 29.94 -4.79
CA LEU A 64 -1.62 30.09 -6.10
C LEU A 64 -1.72 28.70 -6.74
N LEU A 65 -2.94 28.19 -6.87
CA LEU A 65 -3.22 26.94 -7.57
C LEU A 65 -3.98 27.23 -8.85
N PRO A 66 -3.69 26.56 -9.97
CA PRO A 66 -4.49 26.69 -11.17
C PRO A 66 -5.85 26.02 -10.99
N PRO A 67 -6.93 26.57 -11.59
CA PRO A 67 -8.27 25.98 -11.48
C PRO A 67 -8.40 24.63 -12.17
N ASP A 68 -7.51 24.35 -13.12
CA ASP A 68 -7.40 23.14 -13.93
C ASP A 68 -6.30 22.21 -13.41
N LEU A 69 -6.20 22.05 -12.08
CA LEU A 69 -5.36 21.08 -11.39
C LEU A 69 -6.17 19.86 -10.98
N GLY A 70 -5.71 18.67 -11.37
CA GLY A 70 -6.23 17.38 -10.92
C GLY A 70 -5.33 16.73 -9.89
N LEU A 71 -5.90 15.98 -8.98
CA LEU A 71 -5.18 15.19 -7.99
C LEU A 71 -5.68 13.74 -7.99
N VAL A 72 -4.76 12.81 -8.16
CA VAL A 72 -4.97 11.38 -7.91
C VAL A 72 -4.21 11.01 -6.64
N SER A 73 -4.94 10.67 -5.58
CA SER A 73 -4.37 10.28 -4.29
C SER A 73 -5.03 9.01 -3.78
N PHE A 74 -4.34 8.31 -2.86
CA PHE A 74 -4.91 7.14 -2.20
C PHE A 74 -6.23 7.48 -1.48
N ALA A 75 -6.28 8.61 -0.79
CA ALA A 75 -7.48 9.03 -0.06
C ALA A 75 -8.70 9.21 -1.00
N ARG A 76 -8.50 9.79 -2.18
CA ARG A 76 -9.56 9.96 -3.18
C ARG A 76 -10.00 8.62 -3.80
N GLN A 77 -9.05 7.73 -4.11
CA GLN A 77 -9.36 6.38 -4.59
C GLN A 77 -10.12 5.58 -3.54
N GLN A 78 -9.70 5.66 -2.29
CA GLN A 78 -10.38 5.01 -1.17
C GLN A 78 -11.81 5.54 -0.98
N ALA A 79 -12.00 6.86 -1.04
CA ALA A 79 -13.33 7.47 -0.92
C ALA A 79 -14.26 7.04 -2.06
N LEU A 80 -13.73 6.92 -3.29
CA LEU A 80 -14.48 6.43 -4.44
C LEU A 80 -14.87 4.95 -4.25
N PHE A 81 -13.94 4.11 -3.86
CA PHE A 81 -14.20 2.70 -3.58
C PHE A 81 -15.23 2.51 -2.47
N GLU A 82 -15.13 3.29 -1.38
CA GLU A 82 -16.13 3.27 -0.29
C GLU A 82 -17.51 3.72 -0.75
N LYS A 83 -17.59 4.69 -1.68
CA LYS A 83 -18.87 5.11 -2.28
C LYS A 83 -19.50 3.96 -3.05
N GLU A 84 -18.71 3.28 -3.91
CA GLU A 84 -19.17 2.12 -4.66
C GLU A 84 -19.64 0.96 -3.76
N LEU A 85 -18.93 0.74 -2.65
CA LEU A 85 -19.33 -0.29 -1.70
C LEU A 85 -20.59 0.04 -0.89
N ARG A 86 -20.93 1.32 -0.70
CA ARG A 86 -22.21 1.72 -0.08
C ARG A 86 -23.42 1.52 -1.00
N GLN A 87 -23.17 1.44 -2.29
CA GLN A 87 -24.18 1.20 -3.34
C GLN A 87 -24.26 -0.28 -3.71
N ASP A 88 -23.67 -1.17 -2.87
CA ASP A 88 -23.67 -2.60 -3.11
C ASP A 88 -25.06 -3.21 -2.88
N ASP A 89 -25.65 -3.68 -3.93
CA ASP A 89 -26.96 -4.33 -3.94
C ASP A 89 -26.87 -5.86 -4.09
N THR A 90 -25.69 -6.45 -3.85
CA THR A 90 -25.44 -7.89 -3.99
C THR A 90 -26.46 -8.73 -3.22
N ASP A 91 -26.74 -8.36 -1.97
CA ASP A 91 -27.68 -9.08 -1.11
C ASP A 91 -29.13 -8.94 -1.61
N PHE A 92 -29.50 -7.77 -2.14
CA PHE A 92 -30.83 -7.52 -2.68
C PHE A 92 -31.07 -8.22 -4.01
N LEU A 93 -30.06 -8.21 -4.90
CA LEU A 93 -30.14 -8.79 -6.24
C LEU A 93 -29.87 -10.30 -6.27
N ASN A 94 -29.41 -10.88 -5.15
CA ASN A 94 -28.95 -12.27 -5.03
C ASN A 94 -27.94 -12.68 -6.14
N ARG A 95 -27.13 -11.73 -6.58
CA ARG A 95 -26.05 -11.90 -7.56
C ARG A 95 -24.96 -10.87 -7.28
N PRO A 96 -23.69 -11.17 -7.60
CA PRO A 96 -22.61 -10.21 -7.42
C PRO A 96 -22.89 -8.90 -8.18
N ASP A 97 -22.85 -7.78 -7.47
CA ASP A 97 -22.97 -6.46 -8.07
C ASP A 97 -21.57 -5.95 -8.46
N PRO A 98 -21.29 -5.77 -9.77
CA PRO A 98 -19.97 -5.32 -10.25
C PRO A 98 -19.68 -3.86 -9.90
N GLY A 99 -20.65 -3.09 -9.43
CA GLY A 99 -20.58 -1.65 -9.24
C GLY A 99 -20.70 -0.87 -10.56
N THR A 100 -20.48 0.43 -10.47
CA THR A 100 -20.55 1.35 -11.61
C THR A 100 -19.51 0.96 -12.68
N PRO A 101 -19.89 0.89 -13.97
CA PRO A 101 -18.95 0.67 -15.06
C PRO A 101 -17.84 1.72 -15.08
N ALA A 102 -16.61 1.31 -15.37
CA ALA A 102 -15.45 2.20 -15.32
C ALA A 102 -15.58 3.42 -16.24
N ARG A 103 -16.28 3.28 -17.39
CA ARG A 103 -16.53 4.38 -18.32
C ARG A 103 -17.34 5.52 -17.70
N ASP A 104 -18.23 5.23 -16.75
CA ASP A 104 -19.12 6.23 -16.16
C ASP A 104 -18.40 7.20 -15.21
N PHE A 105 -17.17 6.87 -14.82
CA PHE A 105 -16.28 7.79 -14.09
C PHE A 105 -15.57 8.80 -14.99
N VAL A 106 -15.59 8.58 -16.30
CA VAL A 106 -14.86 9.39 -17.29
C VAL A 106 -15.85 10.32 -18.00
N GLN A 107 -15.58 11.62 -17.98
CA GLN A 107 -16.44 12.58 -18.69
C GLN A 107 -16.32 12.35 -20.20
N ASN A 108 -17.45 12.11 -20.89
CA ASN A 108 -17.49 11.91 -22.34
C ASN A 108 -16.42 10.89 -22.82
N ALA A 109 -16.40 9.69 -22.24
CA ALA A 109 -15.40 8.67 -22.49
C ALA A 109 -15.08 8.45 -23.98
N ASP A 110 -16.10 8.48 -24.83
CA ASP A 110 -15.98 8.29 -26.28
C ASP A 110 -15.12 9.38 -26.96
N SER A 111 -15.04 10.58 -26.37
CA SER A 111 -14.20 11.69 -26.85
C SER A 111 -12.73 11.51 -26.52
N HIS A 112 -12.38 10.59 -25.62
CA HIS A 112 -11.03 10.40 -25.09
C HIS A 112 -10.35 9.12 -25.58
N THR A 113 -10.72 8.62 -26.78
CA THR A 113 -10.21 7.36 -27.35
C THR A 113 -8.68 7.28 -27.36
N GLU A 114 -7.97 8.39 -27.64
CA GLU A 114 -6.50 8.41 -27.62
C GLU A 114 -5.93 8.23 -26.21
N LEU A 115 -6.52 8.87 -25.18
CA LEU A 115 -6.09 8.72 -23.79
C LEU A 115 -6.39 7.29 -23.29
N ILE A 116 -7.55 6.74 -23.63
CA ILE A 116 -7.95 5.38 -23.30
C ILE A 116 -6.94 4.38 -23.88
N LYS A 117 -6.57 4.53 -25.15
CA LYS A 117 -5.56 3.69 -25.80
C LYS A 117 -4.17 3.88 -25.18
N LEU A 118 -3.77 5.12 -24.90
CA LEU A 118 -2.49 5.42 -24.27
C LEU A 118 -2.38 4.74 -22.90
N LEU A 119 -3.45 4.77 -22.09
CA LEU A 119 -3.51 4.14 -20.79
C LEU A 119 -3.85 2.63 -20.84
N ARG A 120 -4.14 2.09 -22.05
CA ARG A 120 -4.52 0.69 -22.30
C ARG A 120 -5.73 0.25 -21.47
N LEU A 121 -6.79 1.05 -21.50
CA LEU A 121 -7.99 0.84 -20.69
C LEU A 121 -9.19 0.31 -21.49
N GLU A 122 -9.05 0.06 -22.80
CA GLU A 122 -10.16 -0.36 -23.66
C GLU A 122 -10.90 -1.59 -23.11
N HIS A 123 -10.16 -2.53 -22.57
CA HIS A 123 -10.69 -3.82 -22.09
C HIS A 123 -11.39 -3.74 -20.72
N VAL A 124 -11.28 -2.60 -20.00
CA VAL A 124 -11.84 -2.46 -18.65
C VAL A 124 -12.98 -1.44 -18.55
N LEU A 125 -13.23 -0.67 -19.59
CA LEU A 125 -14.23 0.41 -19.55
C LEU A 125 -15.63 -0.08 -19.20
N ASP A 126 -16.02 -1.26 -19.65
CA ASP A 126 -17.34 -1.84 -19.39
C ASP A 126 -17.38 -2.74 -18.14
N ARG A 127 -16.23 -2.90 -17.47
CA ARG A 127 -16.15 -3.64 -16.21
C ARG A 127 -16.57 -2.76 -15.04
N GLY A 128 -17.28 -3.35 -14.09
CA GLY A 128 -17.62 -2.67 -12.85
C GLY A 128 -16.39 -2.32 -12.03
N TYR A 129 -16.39 -1.14 -11.43
CA TYR A 129 -15.26 -0.58 -10.69
C TYR A 129 -14.74 -1.48 -9.57
N ARG A 130 -15.62 -2.26 -8.95
CA ARG A 130 -15.25 -3.19 -7.85
C ARG A 130 -14.39 -4.36 -8.32
N TYR A 131 -14.42 -4.68 -9.61
CA TYR A 131 -13.63 -5.77 -10.21
C TYR A 131 -12.34 -5.29 -10.88
N LEU A 132 -12.01 -4.01 -10.76
CA LEU A 132 -10.75 -3.48 -11.26
C LEU A 132 -9.61 -3.83 -10.32
N SER A 133 -8.45 -4.17 -10.90
CA SER A 133 -7.20 -4.27 -10.15
C SER A 133 -6.79 -2.88 -9.62
N SER A 134 -5.87 -2.85 -8.65
CA SER A 134 -5.31 -1.58 -8.11
C SER A 134 -4.71 -0.70 -9.21
N GLY A 135 -4.01 -1.31 -10.18
CA GLY A 135 -3.44 -0.60 -11.33
C GLY A 135 -4.50 -0.07 -12.29
N GLU A 136 -5.50 -0.89 -12.64
CA GLU A 136 -6.60 -0.46 -13.49
C GLU A 136 -7.42 0.67 -12.86
N SER A 137 -7.77 0.54 -11.57
CA SER A 137 -8.51 1.59 -10.85
C SER A 137 -7.71 2.91 -10.75
N ARG A 138 -6.38 2.82 -10.61
CA ARG A 138 -5.49 4.00 -10.64
C ARG A 138 -5.47 4.67 -12.01
N LYS A 139 -5.33 3.89 -13.08
CA LYS A 139 -5.39 4.42 -14.45
C LYS A 139 -6.75 5.02 -14.79
N ILE A 140 -7.86 4.43 -14.30
CA ILE A 140 -9.20 5.04 -14.42
C ILE A 140 -9.26 6.37 -13.68
N SER A 141 -8.70 6.48 -12.48
CA SER A 141 -8.64 7.75 -11.74
C SER A 141 -7.80 8.81 -12.48
N ILE A 142 -6.70 8.42 -13.11
CA ILE A 142 -5.90 9.30 -13.96
C ILE A 142 -6.73 9.75 -15.18
N LEU A 143 -7.39 8.83 -15.88
CA LEU A 143 -8.24 9.12 -17.03
C LEU A 143 -9.41 10.03 -16.65
N GLN A 144 -10.03 9.81 -15.50
CA GLN A 144 -11.10 10.64 -14.95
C GLN A 144 -10.65 12.09 -14.76
N GLU A 145 -9.45 12.30 -14.19
CA GLU A 145 -8.92 13.65 -14.05
C GLU A 145 -8.59 14.26 -15.42
N LEU A 146 -7.89 13.52 -16.30
CA LEU A 146 -7.51 14.01 -17.63
C LEU A 146 -8.73 14.35 -18.51
N SER A 147 -9.85 13.65 -18.36
CA SER A 147 -11.09 13.92 -19.12
C SER A 147 -11.70 15.28 -18.83
N LYS A 148 -11.27 15.94 -17.74
CA LYS A 148 -11.69 17.31 -17.38
C LYS A 148 -10.91 18.40 -18.13
N GLY A 149 -9.95 18.04 -18.99
CA GLY A 149 -9.14 18.98 -19.75
C GLY A 149 -8.06 19.70 -18.92
N LEU A 150 -7.46 19.01 -17.97
CA LEU A 150 -6.49 19.56 -17.04
C LEU A 150 -5.16 19.90 -17.70
N ARG A 151 -4.47 20.93 -17.18
CA ARG A 151 -3.08 21.28 -17.54
C ARG A 151 -2.06 20.80 -16.51
N VAL A 152 -2.49 20.56 -15.27
CA VAL A 152 -1.62 20.09 -14.19
C VAL A 152 -2.24 18.87 -13.54
N LEU A 153 -1.48 17.78 -13.45
CA LEU A 153 -1.88 16.56 -12.77
C LEU A 153 -0.90 16.25 -11.64
N VAL A 154 -1.44 16.12 -10.44
CA VAL A 154 -0.71 15.70 -9.24
C VAL A 154 -1.01 14.23 -8.98
N LEU A 155 0.02 13.43 -8.80
CA LEU A 155 -0.06 12.00 -8.52
C LEU A 155 0.64 11.70 -7.19
N GLU A 156 -0.11 11.23 -6.22
CA GLU A 156 0.42 10.79 -4.93
C GLU A 156 0.73 9.30 -4.98
N HIS A 157 1.99 8.94 -4.75
CA HIS A 157 2.49 7.55 -4.77
C HIS A 157 2.03 6.76 -6.00
N PRO A 158 2.33 7.24 -7.23
CA PRO A 158 1.73 6.67 -8.45
C PRO A 158 2.06 5.20 -8.70
N PHE A 159 3.17 4.70 -8.16
CA PHE A 159 3.67 3.35 -8.41
C PHE A 159 3.39 2.36 -7.27
N ASP A 160 2.85 2.82 -6.14
CA ASP A 160 2.57 1.97 -4.99
C ASP A 160 1.55 0.87 -5.30
N GLY A 161 1.89 -0.38 -4.93
CA GLY A 161 1.01 -1.55 -5.13
C GLY A 161 0.91 -2.02 -6.58
N LEU A 162 1.80 -1.55 -7.46
CA LEU A 162 1.93 -2.05 -8.81
C LEU A 162 3.09 -3.05 -8.90
N ASP A 163 2.91 -4.13 -9.68
CA ASP A 163 4.02 -4.99 -10.05
C ASP A 163 5.00 -4.28 -10.99
N GLN A 164 6.19 -4.85 -11.15
CA GLN A 164 7.27 -4.23 -11.92
C GLN A 164 6.86 -3.88 -13.37
N ALA A 165 6.11 -4.76 -14.02
CA ALA A 165 5.65 -4.52 -15.39
C ALA A 165 4.64 -3.36 -15.45
N SER A 166 3.69 -3.33 -14.51
CA SER A 166 2.70 -2.25 -14.38
C SER A 166 3.35 -0.91 -14.01
N CYS A 167 4.39 -0.92 -13.15
CA CYS A 167 5.18 0.28 -12.85
C CYS A 167 5.84 0.85 -14.10
N GLN A 168 6.55 0.00 -14.87
CA GLN A 168 7.23 0.42 -16.09
C GLN A 168 6.24 0.94 -17.14
N GLU A 169 5.10 0.28 -17.27
CA GLU A 169 4.05 0.70 -18.20
C GLU A 169 3.47 2.07 -17.81
N LEU A 170 3.14 2.27 -16.52
CA LEU A 170 2.61 3.56 -16.05
C LEU A 170 3.65 4.67 -16.18
N ASP A 171 4.93 4.40 -15.87
CA ASP A 171 6.02 5.36 -16.04
C ASP A 171 6.13 5.84 -17.50
N GLN A 172 6.10 4.90 -18.46
CA GLN A 172 6.11 5.23 -19.89
C GLN A 172 4.88 6.06 -20.29
N GLN A 173 3.69 5.70 -19.79
CA GLN A 173 2.45 6.42 -20.09
C GLN A 173 2.48 7.85 -19.53
N LEU A 174 2.96 8.05 -18.32
CA LEU A 174 3.12 9.38 -17.71
C LEU A 174 4.15 10.21 -18.47
N HIS A 175 5.27 9.61 -18.89
CA HIS A 175 6.27 10.30 -19.72
C HIS A 175 5.68 10.75 -21.05
N LEU A 176 4.90 9.92 -21.72
CA LEU A 176 4.22 10.29 -22.97
C LEU A 176 3.21 11.43 -22.76
N LEU A 177 2.46 11.43 -21.65
CA LEU A 177 1.55 12.53 -21.31
C LEU A 177 2.32 13.84 -21.08
N HIS A 178 3.45 13.77 -20.39
CA HIS A 178 4.33 14.92 -20.19
C HIS A 178 4.88 15.45 -21.53
N GLN A 179 5.33 14.59 -22.43
CA GLN A 179 5.79 14.98 -23.75
C GLN A 179 4.70 15.65 -24.61
N LYS A 180 3.42 15.32 -24.36
CA LYS A 180 2.26 16.00 -24.97
C LYS A 180 1.93 17.36 -24.32
N GLY A 181 2.73 17.83 -23.37
CA GLY A 181 2.61 19.14 -22.72
C GLY A 181 1.90 19.16 -21.37
N LEU A 182 1.51 18.01 -20.82
CA LEU A 182 0.94 17.93 -19.48
C LEU A 182 2.01 18.26 -18.43
N THR A 183 1.69 19.14 -17.50
CA THR A 183 2.53 19.42 -16.33
C THR A 183 2.23 18.36 -15.27
N LEU A 184 3.26 17.68 -14.80
CA LEU A 184 3.13 16.58 -13.83
C LEU A 184 3.82 16.92 -12.51
N ILE A 185 3.18 16.58 -11.40
CA ILE A 185 3.75 16.64 -10.05
C ILE A 185 3.58 15.28 -9.40
N LEU A 186 4.70 14.58 -9.18
CA LEU A 186 4.72 13.26 -8.56
C LEU A 186 5.18 13.40 -7.11
N LEU A 187 4.35 12.97 -6.17
CA LEU A 187 4.66 12.95 -4.74
C LEU A 187 5.07 11.53 -4.38
N CYS A 188 6.33 11.33 -3.98
CA CYS A 188 6.89 10.00 -3.72
C CYS A 188 7.54 9.95 -2.33
N SER A 189 7.53 8.79 -1.68
CA SER A 189 8.24 8.57 -0.41
C SER A 189 9.57 7.82 -0.60
N ASP A 190 9.79 7.23 -1.76
CA ASP A 190 11.01 6.49 -2.10
C ASP A 190 11.73 7.14 -3.28
N PRO A 191 13.04 7.39 -3.18
CA PRO A 191 13.86 7.85 -4.30
C PRO A 191 13.81 6.94 -5.53
N ALA A 192 13.63 5.62 -5.32
CA ALA A 192 13.53 4.65 -6.41
C ALA A 192 12.27 4.82 -7.26
N ASP A 193 11.23 5.43 -6.71
CA ASP A 193 9.96 5.69 -7.40
C ASP A 193 9.98 7.03 -8.17
N LEU A 194 11.10 7.77 -8.13
CA LEU A 194 11.24 9.03 -8.88
C LEU A 194 11.69 8.76 -10.32
N PRO A 195 10.83 9.01 -11.34
CA PRO A 195 11.19 8.83 -12.74
C PRO A 195 12.44 9.63 -13.14
N SER A 196 13.25 9.02 -14.02
CA SER A 196 14.47 9.68 -14.54
C SER A 196 14.18 10.91 -15.39
N TRP A 197 13.02 10.96 -16.03
CA TRP A 197 12.57 12.05 -16.90
C TRP A 197 11.98 13.27 -16.17
N CYS A 198 11.84 13.26 -14.84
CA CYS A 198 11.49 14.46 -14.08
C CYS A 198 12.46 15.58 -14.37
N THR A 199 11.94 16.75 -14.76
CA THR A 199 12.73 17.95 -15.09
C THR A 199 13.18 18.67 -13.83
N HIS A 200 12.37 18.65 -12.76
CA HIS A 200 12.60 19.29 -11.48
C HIS A 200 12.39 18.32 -10.33
N LEU A 201 13.11 18.52 -9.27
CA LEU A 201 12.97 17.75 -8.03
C LEU A 201 12.85 18.66 -6.82
N ALA A 202 12.15 18.18 -5.79
CA ALA A 202 12.09 18.84 -4.50
C ALA A 202 12.20 17.79 -3.38
N LEU A 203 12.77 18.20 -2.24
CA LEU A 203 12.91 17.36 -1.04
C LEU A 203 12.19 18.02 0.14
N VAL A 204 11.19 17.34 0.67
CA VAL A 204 10.47 17.70 1.90
C VAL A 204 10.96 16.83 3.04
N ARG A 205 11.51 17.44 4.08
CA ARG A 205 12.04 16.73 5.24
C ARG A 205 11.81 17.53 6.51
N ASP A 206 11.52 16.86 7.63
CA ASP A 206 11.25 17.45 8.94
C ASP A 206 10.22 18.59 8.88
N GLY A 207 9.15 18.39 8.12
CA GLY A 207 8.11 19.41 7.95
C GLY A 207 8.53 20.63 7.13
N ALA A 208 9.63 20.57 6.38
CA ALA A 208 10.08 21.70 5.56
C ALA A 208 10.56 21.27 4.18
N LEU A 209 10.30 22.12 3.17
CA LEU A 209 10.92 21.99 1.87
C LEU A 209 12.39 22.45 1.98
N ARG A 210 13.31 21.49 1.88
CA ARG A 210 14.75 21.74 2.08
C ARG A 210 15.46 22.13 0.80
N HIS A 211 15.12 21.48 -0.30
CA HIS A 211 15.73 21.71 -1.60
C HIS A 211 14.68 21.67 -2.69
N SER A 212 14.82 22.50 -3.71
CA SER A 212 14.00 22.45 -4.92
C SER A 212 14.75 23.07 -6.10
N GLY A 213 14.57 22.51 -7.28
CA GLY A 213 15.18 23.04 -8.50
C GLY A 213 15.31 21.99 -9.61
N PRO A 214 16.10 22.27 -10.65
CA PRO A 214 16.35 21.36 -11.75
C PRO A 214 16.84 19.99 -11.26
N ALA A 215 16.33 18.91 -11.86
CA ALA A 215 16.60 17.55 -11.41
C ALA A 215 18.09 17.21 -11.35
N GLY A 216 18.90 17.70 -12.30
CA GLY A 216 20.35 17.47 -12.32
C GLY A 216 21.08 18.03 -11.09
N ALA A 217 20.58 19.11 -10.49
CA ALA A 217 21.16 19.71 -9.31
C ALA A 217 20.71 19.02 -8.00
N ILE A 218 19.47 18.53 -7.95
CA ILE A 218 18.87 17.98 -6.73
C ILE A 218 19.11 16.47 -6.60
N ARG A 219 19.17 15.71 -7.71
CA ARG A 219 19.31 14.25 -7.69
C ARG A 219 20.55 13.75 -6.91
N PRO A 220 21.75 14.36 -7.00
CA PRO A 220 22.90 13.99 -6.18
C PRO A 220 22.64 14.14 -4.67
N LEU A 221 21.91 15.20 -4.27
CA LEU A 221 21.58 15.46 -2.87
C LEU A 221 20.63 14.41 -2.28
N LEU A 222 19.79 13.77 -3.13
CA LEU A 222 18.93 12.68 -2.69
C LEU A 222 19.74 11.43 -2.34
N ALA A 223 20.80 11.13 -3.10
CA ALA A 223 21.68 9.99 -2.83
C ALA A 223 22.42 10.13 -1.50
N GLU A 224 22.95 11.34 -1.20
CA GLU A 224 23.62 11.63 0.08
C GLU A 224 22.65 11.64 1.28
N SER A 225 21.37 11.89 0.99
CA SER A 225 20.33 12.01 2.02
C SER A 225 19.78 10.67 2.48
N GLY A 226 19.93 9.61 1.71
CA GLY A 226 19.40 8.27 2.03
C GLY A 226 19.92 7.68 3.34
N ASP A 227 21.15 8.01 3.72
CA ASP A 227 21.78 7.54 4.97
C ASP A 227 21.34 8.29 6.23
N ARG A 228 20.65 9.43 6.10
CA ARG A 228 20.28 10.29 7.23
C ARG A 228 18.82 10.23 7.64
N THR A 229 17.97 9.53 6.89
CA THR A 229 16.57 9.39 7.24
C THR A 229 16.44 8.42 8.41
N GLN A 230 15.95 8.92 9.55
CA GLN A 230 15.67 8.07 10.70
C GLN A 230 14.33 7.39 10.49
N ALA A 231 14.32 6.05 10.53
CA ALA A 231 13.08 5.29 10.48
C ALA A 231 12.19 5.59 11.69
N LEU A 232 10.90 5.74 11.45
CA LEU A 232 9.89 5.81 12.52
C LEU A 232 9.78 4.47 13.23
N PHE A 233 9.89 3.38 12.47
CA PHE A 233 9.81 2.03 12.98
C PHE A 233 11.07 1.67 13.80
N GLN A 234 10.87 1.52 15.11
CA GLN A 234 11.94 1.26 16.09
C GLN A 234 11.72 -0.02 16.91
N ALA A 235 10.72 -0.83 16.52
CA ALA A 235 10.43 -2.07 17.23
C ALA A 235 11.64 -3.00 17.24
N ARG A 236 11.89 -3.62 18.38
CA ARG A 236 12.96 -4.60 18.57
C ARG A 236 12.36 -5.97 18.83
N VAL A 237 13.11 -6.99 18.50
CA VAL A 237 12.67 -8.37 18.68
C VAL A 237 12.43 -8.70 20.15
N GLU A 238 13.22 -8.13 21.04
CA GLU A 238 13.07 -8.27 22.49
C GLU A 238 11.68 -7.83 22.99
N ASP A 239 11.07 -6.89 22.27
CA ASP A 239 9.74 -6.37 22.60
C ASP A 239 8.63 -7.40 22.36
N MET A 240 8.88 -8.39 21.48
CA MET A 240 7.96 -9.51 21.23
C MET A 240 8.13 -10.67 22.24
N ARG A 241 9.21 -10.74 22.98
CA ARG A 241 9.41 -11.79 23.98
C ARG A 241 8.46 -11.60 25.15
N ASN A 242 7.94 -12.71 25.70
CA ASN A 242 7.22 -12.68 26.97
C ASN A 242 8.21 -12.38 28.10
N LYS A 243 7.75 -11.70 29.15
CA LYS A 243 8.55 -11.53 30.38
C LYS A 243 8.98 -12.88 30.99
N ASP A 244 8.25 -13.95 30.66
CA ASP A 244 8.51 -15.32 31.16
C ASP A 244 9.39 -16.16 30.24
N GLY A 245 9.96 -15.60 29.15
CA GLY A 245 10.94 -16.27 28.29
C GLY A 245 10.36 -17.43 27.43
N GLN A 246 9.08 -17.70 27.50
CA GLN A 246 8.44 -18.81 26.78
C GLN A 246 7.65 -18.27 25.57
N THR A 247 8.27 -18.31 24.39
CA THR A 247 7.51 -18.71 23.20
C THR A 247 7.17 -20.19 23.45
N ALA A 248 5.88 -20.55 23.52
CA ALA A 248 5.52 -21.95 23.59
C ALA A 248 6.21 -22.65 22.41
N PRO A 249 7.01 -23.72 22.64
CA PRO A 249 7.60 -24.46 21.54
C PRO A 249 6.43 -25.01 20.73
N ALA A 250 6.23 -24.44 19.53
CA ALA A 250 5.42 -25.11 18.54
C ALA A 250 6.09 -26.47 18.33
N ASP A 251 5.32 -27.56 18.45
CA ASP A 251 5.82 -28.87 18.09
C ASP A 251 6.33 -28.74 16.64
N ALA A 252 7.65 -28.82 16.47
CA ALA A 252 8.32 -28.49 15.20
C ALA A 252 7.94 -29.49 14.08
N SER A 253 7.19 -30.53 14.43
CA SER A 253 6.77 -31.61 13.53
C SER A 253 5.46 -31.31 12.79
N GLU A 254 4.55 -30.49 13.34
CA GLU A 254 3.26 -30.21 12.70
C GLU A 254 3.33 -28.96 11.79
N PRO A 255 2.83 -29.04 10.54
CA PRO A 255 2.76 -27.89 9.66
C PRO A 255 1.78 -26.82 10.21
N LEU A 256 2.14 -25.55 10.03
CA LEU A 256 1.27 -24.43 10.36
C LEU A 256 0.18 -24.24 9.30
N VAL A 257 0.52 -24.52 8.05
CA VAL A 257 -0.39 -24.48 6.90
C VAL A 257 -0.10 -25.66 6.01
N GLU A 258 -1.14 -26.36 5.58
CA GLU A 258 -1.08 -27.46 4.62
C GLU A 258 -2.26 -27.33 3.66
N LEU A 259 -1.95 -27.10 2.39
CA LEU A 259 -2.91 -26.94 1.30
C LEU A 259 -2.53 -27.91 0.19
N HIS A 260 -3.47 -28.81 -0.17
CA HIS A 260 -3.29 -29.79 -1.22
C HIS A 260 -4.21 -29.50 -2.40
N ASN A 261 -3.65 -29.48 -3.61
CA ASN A 261 -4.37 -29.25 -4.87
C ASN A 261 -5.30 -28.03 -4.79
N GLY A 262 -4.83 -26.96 -4.12
CA GLY A 262 -5.59 -25.77 -3.82
C GLY A 262 -6.04 -25.04 -5.07
N PHE A 263 -7.22 -24.41 -4.98
CA PHE A 263 -7.78 -23.63 -6.07
C PHE A 263 -8.49 -22.38 -5.56
N ALA A 264 -8.58 -21.37 -6.42
CA ALA A 264 -9.38 -20.18 -6.19
C ALA A 264 -10.04 -19.70 -7.49
N ARG A 265 -11.28 -19.21 -7.38
CA ARG A 265 -12.04 -18.66 -8.49
C ARG A 265 -12.96 -17.54 -8.02
N TYR A 266 -13.26 -16.62 -8.93
CA TYR A 266 -14.30 -15.60 -8.78
C TYR A 266 -15.32 -15.77 -9.90
N GLY A 267 -16.51 -16.26 -9.57
CA GLY A 267 -17.48 -16.73 -10.57
C GLY A 267 -16.87 -17.82 -11.44
N GLU A 268 -16.88 -17.62 -12.77
CA GLU A 268 -16.31 -18.55 -13.74
C GLU A 268 -14.79 -18.35 -13.99
N VAL A 269 -14.18 -17.31 -13.40
CA VAL A 269 -12.77 -17.00 -13.61
C VAL A 269 -11.91 -17.75 -12.61
N GLU A 270 -11.20 -18.79 -13.06
CA GLU A 270 -10.17 -19.45 -12.24
C GLU A 270 -8.96 -18.51 -12.05
N VAL A 271 -8.54 -18.30 -10.81
CA VAL A 271 -7.36 -17.51 -10.45
C VAL A 271 -6.13 -18.40 -10.41
N PHE A 272 -6.17 -19.44 -9.61
CA PHE A 272 -5.15 -20.50 -9.59
C PHE A 272 -5.79 -21.86 -9.33
N LYS A 273 -5.07 -22.94 -9.69
CA LYS A 273 -5.50 -24.32 -9.52
C LYS A 273 -4.31 -25.24 -9.38
N GLY A 274 -4.48 -26.32 -8.57
CA GLY A 274 -3.44 -27.31 -8.38
C GLY A 274 -2.26 -26.77 -7.57
N LEU A 275 -2.55 -25.94 -6.55
CA LEU A 275 -1.55 -25.31 -5.70
C LEU A 275 -1.30 -26.16 -4.47
N ASP A 276 -0.06 -26.63 -4.29
CA ASP A 276 0.38 -27.29 -3.09
C ASP A 276 1.27 -26.36 -2.28
N LEU A 277 0.98 -26.23 -0.97
CA LEU A 277 1.73 -25.37 -0.05
C LEU A 277 1.79 -26.00 1.32
N ILE A 278 2.98 -26.22 1.82
CA ILE A 278 3.21 -26.67 3.19
C ILE A 278 4.17 -25.67 3.86
N ILE A 279 3.80 -25.19 5.04
CA ILE A 279 4.60 -24.25 5.84
C ILE A 279 4.76 -24.86 7.23
N HIS A 280 5.98 -25.23 7.58
CA HIS A 280 6.34 -25.65 8.94
C HIS A 280 6.79 -24.45 9.80
N PRO A 281 6.83 -24.61 11.13
CA PRO A 281 7.43 -23.60 12.00
C PRO A 281 8.86 -23.26 11.55
N GLY A 282 9.12 -21.97 11.30
CA GLY A 282 10.41 -21.48 10.81
C GLY A 282 10.63 -21.53 9.29
N ASP A 283 9.66 -22.03 8.50
CA ASP A 283 9.70 -21.95 7.04
C ASP A 283 9.23 -20.56 6.58
N HIS A 284 10.09 -19.57 6.77
CA HIS A 284 9.80 -18.22 6.30
C HIS A 284 9.69 -18.22 4.78
N THR A 285 8.50 -17.90 4.28
CA THR A 285 8.12 -18.07 2.87
C THR A 285 7.94 -16.72 2.19
N LEU A 286 8.67 -16.48 1.09
CA LEU A 286 8.43 -15.37 0.18
C LEU A 286 7.59 -15.84 -1.00
N ILE A 287 6.50 -15.12 -1.28
CA ILE A 287 5.63 -15.37 -2.45
C ILE A 287 5.71 -14.16 -3.38
N THR A 288 6.06 -14.41 -4.64
CA THR A 288 6.14 -13.40 -5.70
C THR A 288 5.22 -13.75 -6.86
N GLY A 289 4.99 -12.80 -7.74
CA GLY A 289 4.17 -12.99 -8.96
C GLY A 289 3.48 -11.71 -9.40
N PRO A 290 2.92 -11.70 -10.62
CA PRO A 290 2.24 -10.53 -11.18
C PRO A 290 0.97 -10.17 -10.39
N ASN A 291 0.46 -8.96 -10.62
CA ASN A 291 -0.82 -8.56 -10.03
C ASN A 291 -1.97 -9.41 -10.59
N GLY A 292 -2.95 -9.71 -9.75
CA GLY A 292 -4.11 -10.53 -10.14
C GLY A 292 -3.85 -12.03 -10.25
N CYS A 293 -2.66 -12.54 -9.88
CA CYS A 293 -2.37 -13.98 -9.89
C CYS A 293 -2.92 -14.75 -8.68
N GLY A 294 -3.47 -14.06 -7.67
CA GLY A 294 -4.10 -14.70 -6.53
C GLY A 294 -3.29 -14.72 -5.24
N LYS A 295 -2.21 -13.92 -5.12
CA LYS A 295 -1.40 -13.83 -3.89
C LYS A 295 -2.25 -13.46 -2.67
N SER A 296 -3.00 -12.38 -2.74
CA SER A 296 -3.90 -11.95 -1.67
C SER A 296 -5.04 -12.93 -1.44
N THR A 297 -5.54 -13.60 -2.50
CA THR A 297 -6.55 -14.67 -2.38
C THR A 297 -6.01 -15.86 -1.58
N LEU A 298 -4.75 -16.22 -1.76
CA LEU A 298 -4.12 -17.26 -0.96
C LEU A 298 -4.04 -16.87 0.52
N VAL A 299 -3.68 -15.61 0.84
CA VAL A 299 -3.73 -15.10 2.22
C VAL A 299 -5.15 -15.18 2.79
N GLN A 300 -6.17 -14.80 2.02
CA GLN A 300 -7.57 -14.89 2.44
C GLN A 300 -8.05 -16.32 2.63
N LEU A 301 -7.57 -17.30 1.85
CA LEU A 301 -7.85 -18.73 2.08
C LEU A 301 -7.26 -19.17 3.42
N ILE A 302 -5.99 -18.88 3.69
CA ILE A 302 -5.30 -19.28 4.92
C ILE A 302 -5.95 -18.60 6.13
N SER A 303 -6.30 -17.30 6.04
CA SER A 303 -6.96 -16.57 7.13
C SER A 303 -8.42 -16.97 7.36
N GLY A 304 -9.03 -17.67 6.39
CA GLY A 304 -10.44 -18.06 6.43
C GLY A 304 -11.41 -16.95 6.02
N ASP A 305 -10.90 -15.86 5.44
CA ASP A 305 -11.72 -14.73 4.97
C ASP A 305 -12.31 -14.99 3.57
N HIS A 306 -11.81 -15.98 2.83
CA HIS A 306 -12.36 -16.40 1.55
C HIS A 306 -13.23 -17.65 1.67
N PRO A 307 -14.49 -17.65 1.16
CA PRO A 307 -15.43 -18.76 1.32
C PRO A 307 -14.90 -20.12 0.81
N LEU A 308 -14.07 -20.12 -0.23
CA LEU A 308 -13.48 -21.33 -0.77
C LEU A 308 -12.48 -22.00 0.18
N CYS A 309 -12.12 -21.41 1.32
CA CYS A 309 -11.28 -22.09 2.31
C CYS A 309 -11.93 -23.40 2.81
N TYR A 310 -13.26 -23.47 2.84
CA TYR A 310 -14.02 -24.69 3.22
C TYR A 310 -14.15 -25.73 2.11
N SER A 311 -13.87 -25.35 0.87
CA SER A 311 -13.94 -26.23 -0.31
C SER A 311 -12.56 -26.76 -0.73
N ASN A 312 -11.50 -26.22 -0.16
CA ASN A 312 -10.13 -26.65 -0.38
C ASN A 312 -9.73 -27.70 0.67
N ASP A 313 -8.78 -28.56 0.32
CA ASP A 313 -8.12 -29.43 1.29
C ASP A 313 -7.04 -28.62 2.01
N LEU A 314 -7.51 -27.84 2.99
CA LEU A 314 -6.71 -26.85 3.73
C LEU A 314 -6.75 -27.15 5.22
N THR A 315 -5.58 -27.33 5.81
CA THR A 315 -5.37 -27.44 7.25
C THR A 315 -4.54 -26.26 7.74
N VAL A 316 -4.97 -25.60 8.81
CA VAL A 316 -4.26 -24.47 9.43
C VAL A 316 -4.14 -24.73 10.93
N PHE A 317 -2.92 -24.75 11.46
CA PHE A 317 -2.61 -25.09 12.86
C PHE A 317 -3.20 -26.44 13.31
N GLY A 318 -3.18 -27.44 12.44
CA GLY A 318 -3.76 -28.77 12.70
C GLY A 318 -5.29 -28.86 12.57
N HIS A 319 -5.98 -27.75 12.32
CA HIS A 319 -7.44 -27.71 12.10
C HIS A 319 -7.75 -27.75 10.60
N ARG A 320 -8.37 -28.86 10.15
CA ARG A 320 -8.88 -28.94 8.78
C ARG A 320 -10.06 -27.99 8.63
N ARG A 321 -10.04 -27.16 7.59
CA ARG A 321 -11.11 -26.18 7.36
C ARG A 321 -12.45 -26.88 7.05
N GLY A 322 -13.50 -26.48 7.80
CA GLY A 322 -14.82 -27.09 7.69
C GLY A 322 -15.03 -28.32 8.53
N SER A 323 -14.15 -28.67 9.48
CA SER A 323 -14.31 -29.78 10.40
C SER A 323 -15.10 -29.44 11.67
N GLY A 324 -15.61 -28.21 11.79
CA GLY A 324 -16.34 -27.69 12.95
C GLY A 324 -15.55 -26.74 13.82
N GLU A 325 -14.34 -26.38 13.40
CA GLU A 325 -13.50 -25.36 14.03
C GLU A 325 -14.12 -23.96 13.91
N THR A 326 -13.88 -23.13 14.88
CA THR A 326 -14.26 -21.71 14.83
C THR A 326 -13.16 -20.88 14.15
N ILE A 327 -13.55 -19.83 13.43
CA ILE A 327 -12.60 -18.91 12.81
C ILE A 327 -11.65 -18.27 13.85
N TRP A 328 -12.10 -18.11 15.08
CA TRP A 328 -11.35 -17.51 16.18
C TRP A 328 -10.20 -18.40 16.68
N GLU A 329 -10.36 -19.74 16.60
CA GLU A 329 -9.29 -20.69 16.93
C GLU A 329 -8.10 -20.54 15.99
N ILE A 330 -8.36 -20.16 14.75
CA ILE A 330 -7.33 -19.89 13.76
C ILE A 330 -6.78 -18.46 13.93
N LYS A 331 -7.68 -17.46 13.96
CA LYS A 331 -7.28 -16.04 13.94
C LYS A 331 -6.44 -15.63 15.14
N ARG A 332 -6.65 -16.23 16.33
CA ARG A 332 -5.81 -15.93 17.51
C ARG A 332 -4.31 -16.21 17.30
N HIS A 333 -3.96 -17.12 16.39
CA HIS A 333 -2.58 -17.50 16.08
C HIS A 333 -2.03 -16.81 14.82
N LEU A 334 -2.87 -16.06 14.10
CA LEU A 334 -2.51 -15.34 12.87
C LEU A 334 -2.31 -13.86 13.14
N GLY A 335 -1.17 -13.30 12.70
CA GLY A 335 -1.03 -11.87 12.48
C GLY A 335 -1.26 -11.58 11.00
N ILE A 336 -2.10 -10.59 10.68
CA ILE A 336 -2.45 -10.31 9.29
C ILE A 336 -2.25 -8.83 8.99
N VAL A 337 -1.49 -8.54 7.94
CA VAL A 337 -1.35 -7.21 7.35
C VAL A 337 -1.54 -7.35 5.85
N SER A 338 -2.62 -6.82 5.33
CA SER A 338 -2.96 -6.88 3.91
C SER A 338 -3.52 -5.56 3.40
N ASN A 339 -3.50 -5.40 2.08
CA ASN A 339 -4.12 -4.26 1.42
C ASN A 339 -5.64 -4.28 1.59
N ASP A 340 -6.26 -5.47 1.58
CA ASP A 340 -7.69 -5.62 1.81
C ASP A 340 -8.08 -5.21 3.22
N LEU A 341 -7.29 -5.60 4.23
CA LEU A 341 -7.51 -5.16 5.61
C LEU A 341 -7.43 -3.63 5.70
N HIS A 342 -6.46 -3.01 5.01
CA HIS A 342 -6.32 -1.55 5.00
C HIS A 342 -7.50 -0.87 4.31
N ARG A 343 -7.90 -1.34 3.13
CA ARG A 343 -9.04 -0.81 2.35
C ARG A 343 -10.36 -0.96 3.09
N ASN A 344 -10.55 -2.11 3.75
CA ASN A 344 -11.80 -2.46 4.45
C ASN A 344 -11.84 -2.00 5.90
N HIS A 345 -10.79 -1.34 6.40
CA HIS A 345 -10.79 -0.81 7.77
C HIS A 345 -11.67 0.45 7.87
N ARG A 346 -12.99 0.23 7.91
CA ARG A 346 -14.02 1.30 7.93
C ARG A 346 -14.39 1.77 9.31
N VAL A 347 -14.08 0.99 10.33
CA VAL A 347 -14.44 1.31 11.71
C VAL A 347 -13.63 2.51 12.17
N GLY A 348 -14.34 3.53 12.63
CA GLY A 348 -13.72 4.71 13.22
C GLY A 348 -13.00 4.34 14.51
N GLY A 349 -11.82 4.93 14.72
CA GLY A 349 -11.04 4.71 15.93
C GLY A 349 -9.75 5.51 15.90
N SER A 350 -9.15 5.71 17.05
CA SER A 350 -7.80 6.27 17.18
C SER A 350 -6.76 5.22 16.78
N ALA A 351 -5.53 5.65 16.46
CA ALA A 351 -4.41 4.73 16.24
C ALA A 351 -4.26 3.70 17.37
N LEU A 352 -4.42 4.14 18.62
CA LEU A 352 -4.39 3.27 19.79
C LEU A 352 -5.50 2.21 19.77
N ALA A 353 -6.73 2.60 19.44
CA ALA A 353 -7.85 1.67 19.38
C ALA A 353 -7.66 0.62 18.28
N ILE A 354 -7.05 0.98 17.15
CA ILE A 354 -6.76 0.06 16.06
C ILE A 354 -5.70 -0.97 16.49
N VAL A 355 -4.60 -0.54 17.12
CA VAL A 355 -3.58 -1.47 17.63
C VAL A 355 -4.19 -2.42 18.66
N LEU A 356 -4.97 -1.90 19.62
CA LEU A 356 -5.67 -2.70 20.64
C LEU A 356 -6.61 -3.74 20.03
N SER A 357 -7.30 -3.40 18.94
CA SER A 357 -8.24 -4.33 18.28
C SER A 357 -7.56 -5.61 17.79
N GLY A 358 -6.23 -5.58 17.62
CA GLY A 358 -5.44 -6.75 17.25
C GLY A 358 -5.41 -7.85 18.32
N LEU A 359 -5.57 -7.51 19.59
CA LEU A 359 -5.66 -8.50 20.68
C LEU A 359 -6.96 -9.32 20.63
N TYR A 360 -8.01 -8.75 20.03
CA TYR A 360 -9.35 -9.34 19.97
C TYR A 360 -9.75 -9.84 18.58
N ASP A 361 -8.84 -9.74 17.61
CA ASP A 361 -9.07 -10.09 16.20
C ASP A 361 -10.27 -9.39 15.54
N SER A 362 -10.74 -8.29 16.12
CA SER A 362 -11.86 -7.49 15.63
C SER A 362 -11.38 -6.31 14.79
N ILE A 363 -12.19 -5.84 13.84
CA ILE A 363 -11.84 -4.65 13.03
C ILE A 363 -11.93 -3.37 13.86
N GLY A 364 -12.73 -3.34 14.93
CA GLY A 364 -12.87 -2.23 15.87
C GLY A 364 -12.69 -2.66 17.31
N LEU A 365 -12.51 -1.70 18.21
CA LEU A 365 -12.43 -1.94 19.64
C LEU A 365 -13.82 -1.85 20.27
N TYR A 366 -14.41 -2.98 20.62
CA TYR A 366 -15.77 -3.07 21.20
C TYR A 366 -15.76 -3.39 22.69
N HIS A 367 -14.58 -3.63 23.25
CA HIS A 367 -14.39 -3.93 24.68
C HIS A 367 -13.61 -2.81 25.33
N LYS A 368 -13.80 -2.64 26.64
CA LYS A 368 -12.95 -1.75 27.44
C LYS A 368 -11.64 -2.49 27.71
N PRO A 369 -10.51 -2.03 27.17
CA PRO A 369 -9.24 -2.72 27.34
C PRO A 369 -8.78 -2.63 28.80
N ALA A 370 -8.07 -3.66 29.27
CA ALA A 370 -7.38 -3.62 30.54
C ALA A 370 -6.22 -2.59 30.51
N ALA A 371 -5.79 -2.13 31.68
CA ALA A 371 -4.72 -1.15 31.77
C ALA A 371 -3.39 -1.68 31.15
N GLU A 372 -3.11 -2.96 31.35
CA GLU A 372 -1.92 -3.63 30.80
C GLU A 372 -1.96 -3.73 29.27
N GLU A 373 -3.12 -4.07 28.71
CA GLU A 373 -3.33 -4.12 27.26
C GLU A 373 -3.15 -2.74 26.61
N ARG A 374 -3.69 -1.71 27.28
CA ARG A 374 -3.52 -0.32 26.84
C ARG A 374 -2.05 0.09 26.86
N LEU A 375 -1.33 -0.22 27.94
CA LEU A 375 0.10 0.07 28.04
C LEU A 375 0.91 -0.67 26.95
N LEU A 376 0.55 -1.93 26.66
CA LEU A 376 1.17 -2.68 25.59
C LEU A 376 0.96 -2.01 24.22
N ALA A 377 -0.26 -1.58 23.91
CA ALA A 377 -0.56 -0.90 22.65
C ALA A 377 0.12 0.48 22.56
N GLU A 378 0.22 1.23 23.66
CA GLU A 378 0.98 2.48 23.73
C GLU A 378 2.48 2.26 23.48
N ARG A 379 3.07 1.16 23.97
CA ARG A 379 4.45 0.76 23.67
C ARG A 379 4.60 0.43 22.17
N TRP A 380 3.68 -0.32 21.59
CA TRP A 380 3.73 -0.58 20.16
C TRP A 380 3.71 0.71 19.34
N LEU A 381 2.83 1.67 19.68
CA LEU A 381 2.81 2.97 19.01
C LEU A 381 4.12 3.76 19.21
N ALA A 382 4.76 3.63 20.36
CA ALA A 382 6.07 4.24 20.60
C ALA A 382 7.14 3.65 19.68
N TRP A 383 7.19 2.31 19.55
CA TRP A 383 8.13 1.63 18.66
C TRP A 383 7.87 1.93 17.17
N LEU A 384 6.62 2.22 16.81
CA LEU A 384 6.24 2.66 15.48
C LEU A 384 6.48 4.16 15.23
N GLY A 385 7.01 4.90 16.25
CA GLY A 385 7.24 6.34 16.15
C GLY A 385 5.96 7.18 16.14
N LEU A 386 4.83 6.62 16.63
CA LEU A 386 3.50 7.22 16.56
C LEU A 386 2.90 7.60 17.91
N SER A 387 3.72 7.72 18.98
CA SER A 387 3.24 8.06 20.33
C SER A 387 2.41 9.34 20.37
N ASN A 388 2.85 10.39 19.67
CA ASN A 388 2.17 11.68 19.59
C ASN A 388 0.89 11.65 18.75
N LYS A 389 0.62 10.54 18.06
CA LYS A 389 -0.55 10.32 17.19
C LYS A 389 -1.49 9.23 17.74
N ALA A 390 -1.24 8.71 18.96
CA ALA A 390 -2.02 7.63 19.56
C ALA A 390 -3.54 7.93 19.61
N ALA A 391 -3.91 9.17 19.97
CA ALA A 391 -5.30 9.62 20.01
C ALA A 391 -5.85 10.09 18.64
N ARG A 392 -4.99 10.20 17.61
CA ARG A 392 -5.42 10.70 16.30
C ARG A 392 -6.31 9.66 15.61
N PRO A 393 -7.42 10.08 14.99
CA PRO A 393 -8.24 9.18 14.17
C PRO A 393 -7.40 8.51 13.08
N PHE A 394 -7.51 7.19 12.93
CA PHE A 394 -6.73 6.38 11.99
C PHE A 394 -6.77 6.96 10.56
N ARG A 395 -7.96 7.34 10.08
CA ARG A 395 -8.16 7.91 8.74
C ARG A 395 -7.52 9.30 8.52
N ARG A 396 -7.05 9.95 9.60
CA ARG A 396 -6.32 11.23 9.52
C ARG A 396 -4.80 11.06 9.57
N LEU A 397 -4.33 9.84 9.65
CA LEU A 397 -2.93 9.48 9.51
C LEU A 397 -2.55 9.45 8.02
N SER A 398 -1.27 9.69 7.70
CA SER A 398 -0.77 9.45 6.35
C SER A 398 -0.86 7.96 5.99
N TYR A 399 -0.80 7.62 4.72
CA TYR A 399 -0.89 6.23 4.28
C TYR A 399 0.17 5.33 4.93
N GLY A 400 1.44 5.79 4.96
CA GLY A 400 2.53 5.05 5.62
C GLY A 400 2.31 4.88 7.13
N GLU A 401 1.80 5.92 7.83
CA GLU A 401 1.46 5.84 9.26
C GLU A 401 0.31 4.86 9.51
N GLN A 402 -0.71 4.86 8.67
CA GLN A 402 -1.79 3.87 8.73
C GLN A 402 -1.23 2.45 8.59
N ARG A 403 -0.29 2.25 7.67
CA ARG A 403 0.37 0.96 7.46
C ARG A 403 1.14 0.49 8.68
N LEU A 404 1.91 1.38 9.32
CA LEU A 404 2.61 1.08 10.57
C LEU A 404 1.63 0.72 11.71
N VAL A 405 0.51 1.41 11.83
CA VAL A 405 -0.54 1.08 12.82
C VAL A 405 -1.11 -0.32 12.58
N LEU A 406 -1.38 -0.70 11.33
CA LEU A 406 -1.87 -2.04 10.99
C LEU A 406 -0.80 -3.13 11.24
N LEU A 407 0.48 -2.81 11.04
CA LEU A 407 1.59 -3.69 11.45
C LEU A 407 1.58 -3.92 12.97
N GLY A 408 1.48 -2.85 13.75
CA GLY A 408 1.36 -2.96 15.20
C GLY A 408 0.16 -3.80 15.63
N ARG A 409 -0.98 -3.62 14.95
CA ARG A 409 -2.19 -4.43 15.16
C ARG A 409 -1.93 -5.93 14.90
N GLY A 410 -1.24 -6.28 13.82
CA GLY A 410 -0.92 -7.67 13.48
C GLY A 410 0.06 -8.33 14.45
N LEU A 411 0.97 -7.54 15.00
CA LEU A 411 2.08 -8.03 15.84
C LEU A 411 1.77 -8.04 17.34
N ILE A 412 0.81 -7.23 17.82
CA ILE A 412 0.57 -7.02 19.26
C ILE A 412 0.26 -8.32 20.02
N LYS A 413 -0.40 -9.28 19.37
CA LYS A 413 -0.79 -10.56 19.99
C LYS A 413 0.27 -11.67 19.86
N LYS A 414 1.45 -11.36 19.26
CA LYS A 414 2.55 -12.33 19.07
C LYS A 414 2.12 -13.59 18.34
N PRO A 415 1.75 -13.48 17.06
CA PRO A 415 1.18 -14.59 16.30
C PRO A 415 2.20 -15.72 16.07
N ARG A 416 1.73 -16.96 15.87
CA ARG A 416 2.55 -18.10 15.42
C ARG A 416 2.91 -17.99 13.93
N LEU A 417 1.96 -17.48 13.12
CA LEU A 417 2.15 -17.20 11.68
C LEU A 417 1.77 -15.75 11.38
N LEU A 418 2.70 -15.03 10.79
CA LEU A 418 2.52 -13.64 10.36
C LEU A 418 2.34 -13.61 8.84
N LEU A 419 1.14 -13.25 8.40
CA LEU A 419 0.77 -13.09 6.99
C LEU A 419 0.94 -11.63 6.60
N LEU A 420 1.88 -11.35 5.71
CA LEU A 420 2.24 -10.01 5.26
C LEU A 420 2.01 -9.90 3.75
N ASP A 421 0.96 -9.21 3.36
CA ASP A 421 0.65 -8.94 1.95
C ASP A 421 1.02 -7.49 1.61
N GLU A 422 2.17 -7.34 0.96
CA GLU A 422 2.78 -6.07 0.58
C GLU A 422 2.90 -5.09 1.78
N PRO A 423 3.51 -5.49 2.90
CA PRO A 423 3.45 -4.71 4.15
C PRO A 423 4.20 -3.38 4.09
N THR A 424 5.11 -3.24 3.15
CA THR A 424 5.96 -2.05 2.97
C THR A 424 5.36 -1.00 2.05
N GLN A 425 4.22 -1.28 1.42
CA GLN A 425 3.56 -0.34 0.53
C GLN A 425 3.29 1.00 1.23
N GLY A 426 3.70 2.11 0.61
CA GLY A 426 3.58 3.45 1.16
C GLY A 426 4.57 3.81 2.27
N LEU A 427 5.53 2.92 2.58
CA LEU A 427 6.65 3.24 3.47
C LEU A 427 7.80 3.83 2.66
N ASP A 428 8.45 4.82 3.23
CA ASP A 428 9.74 5.30 2.72
C ASP A 428 10.84 4.25 2.87
N SER A 429 11.99 4.46 2.23
CA SER A 429 13.11 3.52 2.21
C SER A 429 13.64 3.19 3.60
N ALA A 430 13.67 4.15 4.53
CA ALA A 430 14.17 3.96 5.89
C ALA A 430 13.22 3.08 6.72
N ASN A 431 11.92 3.37 6.69
CA ASN A 431 10.92 2.57 7.40
C ASN A 431 10.78 1.17 6.81
N ARG A 432 10.91 1.03 5.46
CA ARG A 432 10.93 -0.28 4.80
C ARG A 432 12.13 -1.10 5.26
N LYS A 433 13.34 -0.53 5.22
CA LYS A 433 14.54 -1.20 5.69
C LYS A 433 14.41 -1.62 7.15
N ALA A 434 13.97 -0.73 8.03
CA ALA A 434 13.80 -1.02 9.45
C ALA A 434 12.79 -2.15 9.71
N LEU A 435 11.70 -2.19 8.95
CA LEU A 435 10.73 -3.29 9.01
C LEU A 435 11.36 -4.62 8.56
N LEU A 436 12.06 -4.64 7.43
CA LEU A 436 12.71 -5.84 6.93
C LEU A 436 13.80 -6.35 7.89
N ASP A 437 14.62 -5.45 8.45
CA ASP A 437 15.63 -5.77 9.45
C ASP A 437 15.02 -6.31 10.76
N PHE A 438 13.83 -5.82 11.14
CA PHE A 438 13.05 -6.36 12.25
C PHE A 438 12.53 -7.77 11.94
N LEU A 439 11.94 -8.00 10.76
CA LEU A 439 11.43 -9.31 10.35
C LEU A 439 12.56 -10.35 10.26
N GLU A 440 13.72 -9.96 9.75
CA GLU A 440 14.90 -10.84 9.68
C GLU A 440 15.39 -11.28 11.08
N ARG A 441 15.42 -10.36 12.03
CA ARG A 441 15.72 -10.69 13.43
C ARG A 441 14.64 -11.55 14.08
N ALA A 442 13.35 -11.24 13.85
CA ALA A 442 12.24 -12.03 14.34
C ALA A 442 12.28 -13.48 13.81
N ALA A 443 12.71 -13.65 12.56
CA ALA A 443 12.93 -14.95 11.93
C ALA A 443 14.13 -15.68 12.56
N ALA A 444 15.26 -15.01 12.73
CA ALA A 444 16.47 -15.59 13.34
C ALA A 444 16.22 -16.07 14.78
N GLU A 445 15.40 -15.37 15.53
CA GLU A 445 15.02 -15.71 16.91
C GLU A 445 13.77 -16.62 17.00
N GLN A 446 13.25 -17.06 15.87
CA GLN A 446 12.10 -17.99 15.77
C GLN A 446 10.85 -17.51 16.53
N LEU A 447 10.59 -16.20 16.56
CA LEU A 447 9.46 -15.62 17.29
C LEU A 447 8.13 -15.90 16.60
N CYS A 448 8.11 -15.94 15.28
CA CYS A 448 6.96 -16.33 14.46
C CYS A 448 7.44 -16.83 13.11
N THR A 449 6.61 -17.61 12.43
CA THR A 449 6.83 -17.96 11.03
C THR A 449 6.25 -16.85 10.17
N ILE A 450 6.92 -16.50 9.07
CA ILE A 450 6.56 -15.35 8.23
C ILE A 450 6.19 -15.86 6.84
N LEU A 451 4.99 -15.55 6.37
CA LEU A 451 4.60 -15.61 4.98
C LEU A 451 4.54 -14.19 4.45
N TYR A 452 5.41 -13.89 3.51
CA TYR A 452 5.60 -12.54 2.98
C TYR A 452 5.29 -12.50 1.49
N ILE A 453 4.40 -11.62 1.09
CA ILE A 453 4.09 -11.38 -0.32
C ILE A 453 4.69 -10.04 -0.73
N SER A 454 5.48 -10.07 -1.80
CA SER A 454 6.02 -8.86 -2.41
C SER A 454 6.22 -9.04 -3.91
N HIS A 455 6.19 -7.93 -4.62
CA HIS A 455 6.60 -7.83 -6.03
C HIS A 455 7.95 -7.09 -6.18
N ARG A 456 8.53 -6.62 -5.07
CA ARG A 456 9.77 -5.84 -5.06
C ARG A 456 10.98 -6.74 -4.92
N LEU A 457 11.99 -6.54 -5.77
CA LEU A 457 13.23 -7.32 -5.73
C LEU A 457 14.13 -6.93 -4.55
N ASP A 458 14.08 -5.67 -4.11
CA ASP A 458 14.86 -5.15 -2.98
C ASP A 458 14.36 -5.63 -1.60
N GLU A 459 13.24 -6.35 -1.56
CA GLU A 459 12.68 -6.96 -0.35
C GLU A 459 13.05 -8.44 -0.17
N GLN A 460 13.73 -9.02 -1.14
CA GLN A 460 14.26 -10.37 -1.00
C GLN A 460 15.39 -10.39 0.03
N ARG A 461 15.19 -11.20 1.09
CA ARG A 461 16.15 -11.31 2.20
C ARG A 461 16.58 -12.76 2.41
N PRO A 462 17.81 -13.01 2.88
CA PRO A 462 18.36 -14.37 3.06
C PRO A 462 17.59 -15.23 4.06
N PHE A 463 16.79 -14.64 4.97
CA PHE A 463 16.03 -15.39 5.94
C PHE A 463 14.82 -16.15 5.35
N PHE A 464 14.36 -15.78 4.15
CA PHE A 464 13.34 -16.56 3.44
C PHE A 464 13.90 -17.90 2.98
N ARG A 465 13.42 -18.99 3.58
CA ARG A 465 13.84 -20.36 3.26
C ARG A 465 13.12 -20.93 2.06
N GLN A 466 11.88 -20.48 1.84
CA GLN A 466 11.08 -20.84 0.68
C GLN A 466 10.82 -19.61 -0.17
N HIS A 467 11.05 -19.72 -1.45
CA HIS A 467 10.64 -18.70 -2.41
C HIS A 467 9.72 -19.34 -3.44
N LEU A 468 8.47 -18.92 -3.46
CA LEU A 468 7.42 -19.44 -4.32
C LEU A 468 6.98 -18.36 -5.30
N GLN A 469 6.91 -18.72 -6.56
CA GLN A 469 6.56 -17.77 -7.62
C GLN A 469 5.27 -18.21 -8.32
N PHE A 470 4.29 -17.32 -8.35
CA PHE A 470 3.15 -17.47 -9.24
C PHE A 470 3.59 -17.20 -10.67
N SER A 471 3.48 -18.21 -11.52
CA SER A 471 3.75 -18.10 -12.95
C SER A 471 2.49 -18.38 -13.77
N PRO A 472 2.28 -17.68 -14.90
CA PRO A 472 1.17 -17.98 -15.79
C PRO A 472 1.34 -19.38 -16.36
N ASN A 473 0.26 -20.14 -16.43
CA ASN A 473 0.22 -21.37 -17.21
C ASN A 473 0.30 -21.01 -18.71
N ALA A 474 0.59 -21.97 -19.59
CA ALA A 474 0.72 -21.75 -21.04
C ALA A 474 -0.49 -21.02 -21.69
N ALA A 475 -1.64 -20.97 -21.02
CA ALA A 475 -2.86 -20.25 -21.41
C ALA A 475 -3.12 -18.94 -20.62
N ALA A 476 -2.10 -18.37 -19.97
CA ALA A 476 -2.17 -17.16 -19.13
C ALA A 476 -2.98 -17.31 -17.81
N ARG A 477 -3.93 -18.20 -17.69
CA ARG A 477 -4.67 -18.56 -16.47
C ARG A 477 -5.11 -20.03 -16.55
N PRO A 478 -5.27 -20.76 -15.44
CA PRO A 478 -4.95 -20.38 -14.05
C PRO A 478 -3.44 -20.32 -13.79
N PHE A 479 -3.03 -19.55 -12.78
CA PHE A 479 -1.64 -19.48 -12.33
C PHE A 479 -1.24 -20.72 -11.52
N ARG A 480 0.04 -21.06 -11.55
CA ARG A 480 0.63 -22.11 -10.71
C ARG A 480 1.67 -21.52 -9.77
N LEU A 481 1.77 -22.09 -8.58
CA LEU A 481 2.82 -21.76 -7.63
C LEU A 481 3.96 -22.77 -7.81
N THR A 482 5.15 -22.26 -8.07
CA THR A 482 6.35 -23.09 -8.25
C THR A 482 7.46 -22.60 -7.34
N PRO A 483 8.31 -23.51 -6.81
CA PRO A 483 9.53 -23.10 -6.16
C PRO A 483 10.39 -22.32 -7.16
N SER A 484 10.84 -21.14 -6.76
CA SER A 484 11.84 -20.38 -7.52
C SER A 484 13.15 -20.46 -6.75
N GLY A 485 14.23 -20.83 -7.44
CA GLY A 485 15.55 -20.82 -6.83
C GLY A 485 15.88 -19.38 -6.38
N LEU A 486 16.29 -19.22 -5.12
CA LEU A 486 16.96 -18.00 -4.68
C LEU A 486 18.25 -17.91 -5.48
N SER A 487 18.34 -16.94 -6.40
CA SER A 487 19.64 -16.54 -6.94
C SER A 487 20.44 -15.95 -5.78
N VAL A 488 21.41 -16.71 -5.27
CA VAL A 488 22.36 -16.29 -4.24
C VAL A 488 23.27 -15.21 -4.81
#